data_5376ba8e8be443157c48b6ebcd140e20
#
_entry.id   5376ba8e8be443157c48b6ebcd140e20
#
_cell.length_a   1.000
_cell.length_b   1.000
_cell.length_c   1.000
_cell.angle_alpha   90.00
_cell.angle_beta   90.00
_cell.angle_gamma   90.00
#
_symmetry.space_group_name_H-M   'P 1'
#
loop_
_entity.id
_entity.type
_entity.pdbx_description
1 polymer ?
#
loop_
_entity_poly.entity_id
_entity_poly.type
_entity_poly.pdbx_seq_one_letter_code
_entity_poly.pdbx_strand_id
1 'polypeptide(L)'
;AVLLGTEWTTTADRPDELRLRLDSYPMVADIAARYGDMDANGHLNNLALEALHENARGTMNRSLFPDIYDVATRRLRLVTSQNAVHFLAEAHWPAVIRTGAGVGRIGRTSFVASTGLFIDGRCIGVCDTVLVLLGDDGPVPLSDEVRAALQTVLLGPARGL
;
A
#
# COMPACT_ATOMS: atom_id res chain seq x y z
N ALA A 1 23.28 20.34 19.48
CA ALA A 1 23.10 19.17 19.59
C ALA A 1 21.73 18.64 19.31
N VAL A 2 21.76 18.07 18.83
CA VAL A 2 20.83 17.67 18.35
C VAL A 2 19.97 16.79 18.82
N LEU A 3 19.23 16.75 19.02
CA LEU A 3 18.49 16.08 19.31
C LEU A 3 17.67 15.66 19.05
N LEU A 4 17.58 15.44 18.83
CA LEU A 4 17.13 14.80 18.46
C LEU A 4 16.27 14.06 18.88
N GLY A 5 15.84 13.91 18.71
CA GLY A 5 15.40 12.94 18.88
C GLY A 5 14.35 12.46 19.49
N THR A 6 13.71 12.98 19.85
CA THR A 6 12.54 12.51 20.52
C THR A 6 11.38 12.23 19.61
N GLU A 7 11.46 12.67 18.38
CA GLU A 7 10.37 12.46 17.44
C GLU A 7 10.81 11.54 16.33
N TRP A 8 10.40 10.30 16.43
CA TRP A 8 10.58 9.31 15.40
C TRP A 8 9.36 9.29 14.50
N THR A 9 9.59 9.36 13.22
CA THR A 9 8.50 9.27 12.23
C THR A 9 8.05 7.84 11.97
N THR A 10 8.86 6.88 12.36
CA THR A 10 8.52 5.46 12.27
C THR A 10 8.43 4.85 13.66
N THR A 11 7.61 3.84 13.80
CA THR A 11 7.39 3.11 15.04
C THR A 11 7.88 1.68 14.90
N ALA A 12 8.38 1.13 15.98
CA ALA A 12 8.70 -0.28 16.08
C ALA A 12 7.48 -1.13 16.46
N ASP A 13 6.33 -0.54 16.61
CA ASP A 13 5.12 -1.24 16.97
C ASP A 13 4.71 -2.22 15.87
N ARG A 14 4.14 -3.32 16.29
CA ARG A 14 3.57 -4.28 15.34
C ARG A 14 2.34 -3.71 14.67
N PRO A 15 2.09 -4.10 13.41
CA PRO A 15 0.83 -3.76 12.76
C PRO A 15 -0.37 -4.29 13.56
N ASP A 16 -1.47 -3.56 13.48
CA ASP A 16 -2.76 -4.01 14.03
C ASP A 16 -3.15 -5.37 13.44
N GLU A 17 -3.77 -6.23 14.24
CA GLU A 17 -4.19 -7.57 13.81
C GLU A 17 -5.10 -7.54 12.57
N LEU A 18 -5.92 -6.50 12.43
CA LEU A 18 -6.74 -6.30 11.24
C LEU A 18 -5.90 -6.31 9.95
N ARG A 19 -4.69 -5.75 10.03
CA ARG A 19 -3.78 -5.65 8.90
C ARG A 19 -3.19 -7.00 8.50
N LEU A 20 -3.20 -7.97 9.40
CA LEU A 20 -2.66 -9.31 9.19
C LEU A 20 -3.67 -10.28 8.59
N ARG A 21 -4.86 -9.81 8.28
CA ARG A 21 -5.97 -10.60 7.74
C ARG A 21 -6.30 -10.15 6.33
N LEU A 22 -6.28 -11.09 5.40
CA LEU A 22 -6.57 -10.81 3.99
C LEU A 22 -7.99 -10.26 3.80
N ASP A 23 -8.95 -10.75 4.58
CA ASP A 23 -10.35 -10.32 4.48
C ASP A 23 -10.60 -8.88 4.93
N SER A 24 -9.62 -8.23 5.53
CA SER A 24 -9.67 -6.79 5.85
C SER A 24 -9.44 -5.89 4.64
N TYR A 25 -8.91 -6.44 3.55
CA TYR A 25 -8.56 -5.69 2.36
C TYR A 25 -9.64 -5.85 1.30
N PRO A 26 -10.25 -4.74 0.84
CA PRO A 26 -11.35 -4.79 -0.13
C PRO A 26 -10.92 -5.19 -1.54
N MET A 27 -9.65 -5.00 -1.89
CA MET A 27 -9.13 -5.38 -3.22
C MET A 27 -8.05 -6.44 -3.07
N VAL A 28 -8.21 -7.56 -3.77
CA VAL A 28 -7.32 -8.71 -3.67
C VAL A 28 -6.93 -9.16 -5.09
N ALA A 29 -5.65 -9.50 -5.25
CA ALA A 29 -5.13 -10.04 -6.50
C ALA A 29 -3.99 -11.03 -6.21
N ASP A 30 -3.76 -11.96 -7.12
CA ASP A 30 -2.67 -12.92 -7.03
C ASP A 30 -1.54 -12.53 -7.98
N ILE A 31 -0.31 -12.66 -7.50
CA ILE A 31 0.90 -12.41 -8.26
C ILE A 31 1.89 -13.54 -8.05
N ALA A 32 2.40 -14.10 -9.13
CA ALA A 32 3.48 -15.08 -9.04
C ALA A 32 4.81 -14.36 -8.80
N ALA A 33 5.56 -14.79 -7.80
CA ALA A 33 6.92 -14.34 -7.60
C ALA A 33 7.79 -14.77 -8.79
N ARG A 34 8.74 -13.93 -9.17
CA ARG A 34 9.67 -14.20 -10.27
C ARG A 34 10.97 -14.77 -9.71
N TYR A 35 11.67 -15.55 -10.52
CA TYR A 35 13.01 -16.03 -10.19
C TYR A 35 13.94 -14.88 -9.76
N GLY A 36 13.90 -13.75 -10.45
CA GLY A 36 14.71 -12.56 -10.16
C GLY A 36 14.33 -11.82 -8.87
N ASP A 37 13.21 -12.17 -8.24
CA ASP A 37 12.81 -11.60 -6.94
C ASP A 37 13.55 -12.26 -5.77
N MET A 38 14.26 -13.34 -6.03
CA MET A 38 15.00 -14.12 -5.06
C MET A 38 16.41 -13.57 -4.85
N ASP A 39 16.85 -13.53 -3.60
CA ASP A 39 18.23 -13.19 -3.25
C ASP A 39 19.14 -14.42 -3.25
N ALA A 40 20.42 -14.22 -2.89
CA ALA A 40 21.39 -15.29 -2.83
C ALA A 40 21.08 -16.40 -1.81
N ASN A 41 20.20 -16.12 -0.85
CA ASN A 41 19.76 -17.07 0.17
C ASN A 41 18.47 -17.81 -0.20
N GLY A 42 17.94 -17.57 -1.40
CA GLY A 42 16.68 -18.16 -1.85
C GLY A 42 15.44 -17.46 -1.31
N HIS A 43 15.58 -16.39 -0.57
CA HIS A 43 14.47 -15.61 -0.05
C HIS A 43 14.03 -14.56 -1.07
N LEU A 44 12.75 -14.25 -1.09
CA LEU A 44 12.27 -13.07 -1.80
C LEU A 44 12.86 -11.84 -1.12
N ASN A 45 13.58 -11.03 -1.89
CA ASN A 45 14.28 -9.89 -1.33
C ASN A 45 13.33 -8.73 -0.98
N ASN A 46 13.77 -7.88 -0.08
CA ASN A 46 12.95 -6.78 0.43
C ASN A 46 12.49 -5.82 -0.67
N LEU A 47 13.33 -5.53 -1.65
CA LEU A 47 12.97 -4.63 -2.75
C LEU A 47 11.88 -5.25 -3.63
N ALA A 48 11.94 -6.55 -3.86
CA ALA A 48 10.89 -7.25 -4.59
C ALA A 48 9.57 -7.21 -3.84
N LEU A 49 9.59 -7.42 -2.52
CA LEU A 49 8.39 -7.32 -1.69
C LEU A 49 7.81 -5.91 -1.69
N GLU A 50 8.65 -4.89 -1.61
CA GLU A 50 8.20 -3.50 -1.73
C GLU A 50 7.57 -3.21 -3.09
N ALA A 51 8.14 -3.74 -4.18
CA ALA A 51 7.58 -3.60 -5.52
C ALA A 51 6.20 -4.25 -5.65
N LEU A 52 5.95 -5.37 -4.94
CA LEU A 52 4.64 -6.00 -4.90
C LEU A 52 3.61 -5.13 -4.17
N HIS A 53 4.00 -4.51 -3.06
CA HIS A 53 3.15 -3.53 -2.38
C HIS A 53 2.82 -2.35 -3.29
N GLU A 54 3.83 -1.82 -3.98
CA GLU A 54 3.64 -0.71 -4.92
C GLU A 54 2.70 -1.08 -6.06
N ASN A 55 2.86 -2.27 -6.62
CA ASN A 55 1.98 -2.76 -7.67
C ASN A 55 0.52 -2.89 -7.20
N ALA A 56 0.30 -3.42 -6.01
CA ALA A 56 -1.05 -3.54 -5.43
C ALA A 56 -1.69 -2.16 -5.22
N ARG A 57 -0.94 -1.23 -4.68
CA ARG A 57 -1.35 0.17 -4.48
C ARG A 57 -1.67 0.86 -5.80
N GLY A 58 -0.78 0.76 -6.77
CA GLY A 58 -0.96 1.37 -8.09
C GLY A 58 -2.17 0.81 -8.82
N THR A 59 -2.42 -0.48 -8.73
CA THR A 59 -3.59 -1.13 -9.30
C THR A 59 -4.88 -0.62 -8.66
N MET A 60 -4.89 -0.49 -7.34
CA MET A 60 -6.02 0.11 -6.62
C MET A 60 -6.27 1.55 -7.07
N ASN A 61 -5.25 2.38 -7.09
CA ASN A 61 -5.36 3.78 -7.47
C ASN A 61 -5.91 3.93 -8.90
N ARG A 62 -5.43 3.12 -9.82
CA ARG A 62 -5.92 3.12 -11.19
C ARG A 62 -7.39 2.70 -11.30
N SER A 63 -7.79 1.75 -10.47
CA SER A 63 -9.19 1.31 -10.40
C SER A 63 -10.12 2.43 -9.90
N LEU A 64 -9.65 3.21 -8.91
CA LEU A 64 -10.44 4.32 -8.35
C LEU A 64 -10.41 5.57 -9.23
N PHE A 65 -9.27 5.82 -9.86
CA PHE A 65 -8.99 7.02 -10.65
C PHE A 65 -8.35 6.61 -11.98
N PRO A 66 -9.15 6.19 -12.98
CA PRO A 66 -8.63 5.54 -14.19
C PRO A 66 -7.55 6.33 -14.93
N ASP A 67 -7.63 7.67 -14.90
CA ASP A 67 -6.72 8.53 -15.64
C ASP A 67 -5.51 9.00 -14.81
N ILE A 68 -5.39 8.60 -13.56
CA ILE A 68 -4.38 9.14 -12.63
C ILE A 68 -2.94 8.91 -13.11
N TYR A 69 -2.70 7.86 -13.88
CA TYR A 69 -1.38 7.52 -14.45
C TYR A 69 -1.26 7.85 -15.93
N ASP A 70 -2.28 8.42 -16.54
CA ASP A 70 -2.20 8.88 -17.93
C ASP A 70 -1.58 10.28 -17.98
N VAL A 71 -0.29 10.33 -18.32
CA VAL A 71 0.48 11.58 -18.35
C VAL A 71 -0.12 12.60 -19.30
N ALA A 72 -0.78 12.15 -20.38
CA ALA A 72 -1.33 13.05 -21.40
C ALA A 72 -2.62 13.75 -20.95
N THR A 73 -3.42 13.10 -20.12
CA THR A 73 -4.77 13.58 -19.79
C THR A 73 -4.96 13.95 -18.33
N ARG A 74 -4.12 13.47 -17.43
CA ARG A 74 -4.26 13.72 -16.00
C ARG A 74 -4.08 15.19 -15.66
N ARG A 75 -4.96 15.71 -14.82
CA ARG A 75 -4.84 17.04 -14.23
C ARG A 75 -4.19 17.00 -12.84
N LEU A 76 -4.35 15.90 -12.16
CA LEU A 76 -3.83 15.66 -10.82
C LEU A 76 -2.90 14.47 -10.84
N ARG A 77 -1.99 14.44 -9.90
CA ARG A 77 -1.07 13.32 -9.74
C ARG A 77 -0.92 12.94 -8.28
N LEU A 78 -0.68 11.68 -8.04
CA LEU A 78 -0.36 11.16 -6.73
C LEU A 78 1.16 11.03 -6.59
N VAL A 79 1.68 11.53 -5.48
CA VAL A 79 3.09 11.34 -5.13
C VAL A 79 3.21 10.72 -3.76
N THR A 80 4.17 9.84 -3.61
CA THR A 80 4.48 9.23 -2.31
C THR A 80 5.28 10.21 -1.46
N SER A 81 4.78 10.50 -0.27
CA SER A 81 5.51 11.30 0.72
C SER A 81 6.14 10.45 1.83
N GLN A 82 5.56 9.29 2.10
CA GLN A 82 6.05 8.38 3.13
C GLN A 82 5.68 6.94 2.77
N ASN A 83 6.58 6.03 3.08
CA ASN A 83 6.35 4.62 2.88
C ASN A 83 6.85 3.85 4.11
N ALA A 84 5.96 3.18 4.82
CA ALA A 84 6.28 2.39 5.99
C ALA A 84 6.00 0.92 5.69
N VAL A 85 7.05 0.12 5.66
CA VAL A 85 6.98 -1.31 5.32
C VAL A 85 7.34 -2.14 6.54
N HIS A 86 6.54 -3.15 6.82
CA HIS A 86 6.85 -4.16 7.82
C HIS A 86 7.07 -5.51 7.13
N PHE A 87 8.25 -6.07 7.30
CA PHE A 87 8.60 -7.41 6.86
C PHE A 87 8.34 -8.37 8.02
N LEU A 88 7.30 -9.18 7.91
CA LEU A 88 6.79 -9.98 9.03
C LEU A 88 7.22 -11.45 8.98
N ALA A 89 7.48 -11.96 7.80
CA ALA A 89 7.92 -13.33 7.59
C ALA A 89 8.74 -13.46 6.32
N GLU A 90 9.64 -14.40 6.31
CA GLU A 90 10.40 -14.75 5.11
C GLU A 90 9.51 -15.48 4.11
N ALA A 91 9.78 -15.26 2.84
CA ALA A 91 9.14 -15.96 1.74
C ALA A 91 10.21 -16.45 0.77
N HIS A 92 9.90 -17.53 0.07
CA HIS A 92 10.81 -18.19 -0.85
C HIS A 92 10.23 -18.26 -2.25
N TRP A 93 11.07 -18.36 -3.24
CA TRP A 93 10.64 -18.66 -4.60
C TRP A 93 10.69 -20.17 -4.82
N PRO A 94 9.74 -20.80 -5.54
CA PRO A 94 8.56 -20.18 -6.15
C PRO A 94 7.43 -19.94 -5.14
N ALA A 95 6.63 -18.93 -5.40
CA ALA A 95 5.47 -18.61 -4.57
C ALA A 95 4.42 -17.86 -5.39
N VAL A 96 3.16 -18.05 -5.03
CA VAL A 96 2.07 -17.18 -5.43
C VAL A 96 1.72 -16.31 -4.23
N ILE A 97 1.81 -15.01 -4.42
CA ILE A 97 1.56 -14.03 -3.37
C ILE A 97 0.18 -13.41 -3.63
N ARG A 98 -0.67 -13.50 -2.63
CA ARG A 98 -1.96 -12.81 -2.64
C ARG A 98 -1.76 -11.42 -2.05
N THR A 99 -2.05 -10.40 -2.83
CA THR A 99 -1.93 -9.01 -2.40
C THR A 99 -3.29 -8.48 -1.98
N GLY A 100 -3.33 -7.77 -0.86
CA GLY A 100 -4.49 -7.01 -0.43
C GLY A 100 -4.20 -5.52 -0.53
N ALA A 101 -5.19 -4.74 -0.93
CA ALA A 101 -5.09 -3.28 -0.97
C ALA A 101 -6.38 -2.63 -0.48
N GLY A 102 -6.24 -1.50 0.17
CA GLY A 102 -7.34 -0.69 0.65
C GLY A 102 -6.84 0.67 1.14
N VAL A 103 -7.76 1.49 1.60
CA VAL A 103 -7.46 2.81 2.15
C VAL A 103 -7.52 2.73 3.67
N GLY A 104 -6.44 3.08 4.33
CA GLY A 104 -6.34 3.07 5.79
C GLY A 104 -6.80 4.37 6.43
N ARG A 105 -6.61 5.49 5.74
CA ARG A 105 -6.94 6.81 6.27
C ARG A 105 -7.12 7.82 5.13
N ILE A 106 -8.03 8.76 5.32
CA ILE A 106 -8.27 9.86 4.39
C ILE A 106 -8.00 11.17 5.14
N GLY A 107 -7.02 11.93 4.65
CA GLY A 107 -6.66 13.25 5.17
C GLY A 107 -7.26 14.39 4.35
N ARG A 108 -6.73 15.58 4.51
CA ARG A 108 -7.18 16.78 3.78
C ARG A 108 -6.65 16.82 2.35
N THR A 109 -5.36 16.59 2.17
CA THR A 109 -4.65 16.62 0.88
C THR A 109 -4.02 15.28 0.52
N SER A 110 -4.17 14.29 1.38
CA SER A 110 -3.51 13.00 1.26
C SER A 110 -4.39 11.88 1.77
N PHE A 111 -4.04 10.67 1.43
CA PHE A 111 -4.62 9.46 2.01
C PHE A 111 -3.54 8.40 2.20
N VAL A 112 -3.82 7.43 3.05
CA VAL A 112 -2.95 6.29 3.27
C VAL A 112 -3.48 5.11 2.47
N ALA A 113 -2.70 4.67 1.50
CA ALA A 113 -2.93 3.39 0.83
C ALA A 113 -2.25 2.29 1.64
N SER A 114 -3.02 1.31 2.04
CA SER A 114 -2.58 0.22 2.89
C SER A 114 -2.62 -1.09 2.12
N THR A 115 -1.52 -1.83 2.16
CA THR A 115 -1.39 -3.10 1.44
C THR A 115 -0.86 -4.20 2.35
N GLY A 116 -1.20 -5.44 2.01
CA GLY A 116 -0.70 -6.62 2.67
C GLY A 116 -0.31 -7.68 1.65
N LEU A 117 0.68 -8.48 1.99
CA LEU A 117 1.14 -9.62 1.20
C LEU A 117 0.90 -10.90 1.99
N PHE A 118 0.34 -11.90 1.32
CA PHE A 118 -0.06 -13.15 1.94
C PHE A 118 0.40 -14.36 1.11
N ILE A 119 0.88 -15.37 1.79
CA ILE A 119 1.18 -16.68 1.21
C ILE A 119 0.48 -17.73 2.06
N ASP A 120 -0.35 -18.56 1.43
CA ASP A 120 -1.12 -19.61 2.12
C ASP A 120 -1.89 -19.09 3.35
N GLY A 121 -2.48 -17.90 3.21
CA GLY A 121 -3.26 -17.27 4.27
C GLY A 121 -2.43 -16.55 5.35
N ARG A 122 -1.11 -16.66 5.32
CA ARG A 122 -0.21 -16.02 6.26
C ARG A 122 0.26 -14.66 5.74
N CYS A 123 0.14 -13.63 6.55
CA CYS A 123 0.68 -12.32 6.23
C CYS A 123 2.22 -12.33 6.32
N ILE A 124 2.88 -12.00 5.21
CA ILE A 124 4.34 -11.90 5.17
C ILE A 124 4.84 -10.46 5.24
N GLY A 125 3.96 -9.50 5.06
CA GLY A 125 4.30 -8.09 5.17
C GLY A 125 3.12 -7.18 4.97
N VAL A 126 3.21 -5.97 5.50
CA VAL A 126 2.25 -4.90 5.29
C VAL A 126 2.99 -3.61 4.97
N CYS A 127 2.31 -2.72 4.25
CA CYS A 127 2.86 -1.43 3.88
C CYS A 127 1.79 -0.36 3.97
N ASP A 128 2.16 0.78 4.53
CA ASP A 128 1.35 1.99 4.55
C ASP A 128 2.07 3.09 3.80
N THR A 129 1.42 3.62 2.79
CA THR A 129 1.97 4.66 1.94
C THR A 129 1.11 5.90 2.00
N VAL A 130 1.70 7.01 2.39
CA VAL A 130 1.03 8.31 2.34
C VAL A 130 1.16 8.85 0.92
N LEU A 131 0.04 9.01 0.26
CA LEU A 131 -0.07 9.57 -1.08
C LEU A 131 -0.67 10.96 -1.00
N VAL A 132 0.04 11.93 -1.56
CA VAL A 132 -0.40 13.33 -1.62
C VAL A 132 -0.90 13.63 -3.02
N LEU A 133 -2.06 14.26 -3.10
CA LEU A 133 -2.61 14.72 -4.37
C LEU A 133 -2.02 16.07 -4.70
N LEU A 134 -1.34 16.16 -5.85
CA LEU A 134 -0.73 17.38 -6.34
C LEU A 134 -1.50 17.92 -7.56
N GLY A 135 -1.74 19.22 -7.53
CA GLY A 135 -2.07 20.01 -8.72
C GLY A 135 -0.82 20.72 -9.24
N ASP A 136 -1.02 21.73 -10.08
CA ASP A 136 0.08 22.47 -10.72
C ASP A 136 0.93 23.26 -9.70
N ASP A 137 0.32 23.79 -8.65
CA ASP A 137 0.96 24.66 -7.67
C ASP A 137 1.24 23.95 -6.32
N GLY A 138 1.19 22.65 -6.27
CA GLY A 138 1.44 21.89 -5.05
C GLY A 138 0.26 21.07 -4.56
N PRO A 139 0.26 20.66 -3.29
CA PRO A 139 -0.83 19.86 -2.74
C PRO A 139 -2.18 20.53 -2.84
N VAL A 140 -3.18 19.76 -3.23
CA VAL A 140 -4.57 20.22 -3.31
C VAL A 140 -5.47 19.41 -2.39
N PRO A 141 -6.52 20.01 -1.83
CA PRO A 141 -7.50 19.28 -1.03
C PRO A 141 -8.15 18.18 -1.86
N LEU A 142 -8.42 17.05 -1.22
CA LEU A 142 -9.20 15.98 -1.82
C LEU A 142 -10.63 16.46 -2.02
N SER A 143 -11.12 16.40 -3.27
CA SER A 143 -12.52 16.74 -3.58
C SER A 143 -13.48 15.74 -2.95
N ASP A 144 -14.75 16.10 -2.87
CA ASP A 144 -15.80 15.20 -2.38
C ASP A 144 -15.90 13.93 -3.24
N GLU A 145 -15.70 14.06 -4.55
CA GLU A 145 -15.67 12.93 -5.47
C GLU A 145 -14.51 11.98 -5.19
N VAL A 146 -13.31 12.52 -5.00
CA VAL A 146 -12.13 11.71 -4.63
C VAL A 146 -12.36 11.02 -3.28
N ARG A 147 -12.87 11.75 -2.28
CA ARG A 147 -13.18 11.18 -0.97
C ARG A 147 -14.19 10.05 -1.06
N ALA A 148 -15.24 10.23 -1.84
CA ALA A 148 -16.26 9.19 -2.02
C ALA A 148 -15.67 7.93 -2.66
N ALA A 149 -14.81 8.09 -3.66
CA ALA A 149 -14.11 6.95 -4.27
C ALA A 149 -13.22 6.21 -3.25
N LEU A 150 -12.43 6.94 -2.45
CA LEU A 150 -11.57 6.35 -1.43
C LEU A 150 -12.38 5.61 -0.34
N GLN A 151 -13.54 6.13 0.02
CA GLN A 151 -14.41 5.53 1.02
C GLN A 151 -14.97 4.17 0.58
N THR A 152 -15.04 3.89 -0.70
CA THR A 152 -15.51 2.60 -1.21
C THR A 152 -14.55 1.45 -0.92
N VAL A 153 -13.30 1.76 -0.62
CA VAL A 153 -12.23 0.77 -0.41
C VAL A 153 -11.52 0.94 0.93
N LEU A 154 -12.21 1.47 1.93
CA LEU A 154 -11.65 1.52 3.28
C LEU A 154 -11.36 0.12 3.81
N LEU A 155 -10.24 -0.01 4.51
CA LEU A 155 -9.95 -1.21 5.30
C LEU A 155 -11.04 -1.42 6.33
N GLY A 156 -11.36 -2.65 6.58
CA GLY A 156 -12.35 -2.95 7.59
C GLY A 156 -12.52 -4.45 7.81
N PRO A 157 -13.28 -4.84 8.84
CA PRO A 157 -13.67 -6.24 8.97
C PRO A 157 -14.45 -6.63 7.71
N ALA A 158 -14.27 -7.88 7.28
CA ALA A 158 -15.03 -8.41 6.16
C ALA A 158 -16.50 -8.08 6.36
N ARG A 159 -17.07 -7.36 5.42
CA ARG A 159 -18.51 -7.14 5.43
C ARG A 159 -19.15 -8.50 5.17
N GLY A 160 -19.74 -9.07 6.20
CA GLY A 160 -20.51 -10.29 6.06
C GLY A 160 -21.51 -10.12 4.92
N LEU A 161 -21.51 -11.07 4.04
CA LEU A 161 -22.52 -11.20 3.01
C LEU A 161 -23.87 -11.46 3.65
#